data_cbb0c86306da127ab29cd9cd62378622
#
_entry.id   cbb0c86306da127ab29cd9cd62378622
#
_cell.length_a   1.000
_cell.length_b   1.000
_cell.length_c   1.000
_cell.angle_alpha   90.00
_cell.angle_beta   90.00
_cell.angle_gamma   90.00
#
_symmetry.space_group_name_H-M   'P 1'
#
loop_
_entity.id
_entity.type
_entity.pdbx_description
1 polymer ?
#
loop_
_entity_poly.entity_id
_entity_poly.type
_entity_poly.pdbx_seq_one_letter_code
_entity_poly.pdbx_strand_id
1 'polypeptide(L)'
;MRPDTAHSVVDSAGRRWPVIDGIAFARASRSELAAEALSRLDAGDAEGALVLLLADQDDWWRGPTADEAALRALLRDRAQLSLREAMAHLAWGPVGDYFAHRWSDPTFLAGLALMEAHWTAPRTAFELACGIGQYLRALLQRGVAVAGADVVFAKLWVARHWVAPEAELICLDAAVTPWPVAEDRRFDLVACHDAFYFLEPKRPILDRLRRMAGATGILTIGHVHNREWPNLSAGSAVTAEELSALFPDGIVYDDGDLTRAALERRAPRAAAPEALRGAEAFSVVAGPGAGPARAVTGALALPPEGAPLRRNPLYRSGEIAWPSERYAREYGPRATYPARATCPERAVAGAATADWAMRRELLDLPERW
;
A
#
# COMPACT_ATOMS: atom_id res chain seq x y z
N MET A 1 15.31 -7.13 -15.10
CA MET A 1 14.94 -6.79 -16.51
C MET A 1 15.93 -5.78 -17.07
N ARG A 2 16.11 -5.71 -18.38
CA ARG A 2 16.89 -4.71 -19.10
C ARG A 2 16.01 -3.98 -20.13
N PRO A 3 16.28 -2.70 -20.43
CA PRO A 3 15.55 -1.99 -21.50
C PRO A 3 15.69 -2.73 -22.85
N ASP A 4 14.65 -2.69 -23.67
CA ASP A 4 14.58 -3.25 -25.02
C ASP A 4 14.24 -2.17 -26.03
N THR A 5 13.02 -1.60 -25.93
CA THR A 5 12.56 -0.45 -26.72
C THR A 5 12.08 0.67 -25.79
N ALA A 6 11.57 1.77 -26.36
CA ALA A 6 10.98 2.85 -25.55
C ALA A 6 9.74 2.39 -24.74
N HIS A 7 9.10 1.31 -25.17
CA HIS A 7 7.86 0.78 -24.55
C HIS A 7 7.96 -0.69 -24.12
N SER A 8 9.18 -1.24 -24.02
CA SER A 8 9.36 -2.61 -23.55
C SER A 8 10.66 -2.84 -22.80
N VAL A 9 10.64 -3.86 -21.94
CA VAL A 9 11.80 -4.43 -21.25
C VAL A 9 11.86 -5.93 -21.51
N VAL A 10 13.06 -6.53 -21.35
CA VAL A 10 13.29 -7.95 -21.53
C VAL A 10 13.74 -8.56 -20.20
N ASP A 11 13.16 -9.70 -19.82
CA ASP A 11 13.58 -10.48 -18.66
C ASP A 11 14.81 -11.37 -18.96
N SER A 12 15.30 -12.09 -17.95
CA SER A 12 16.46 -13.00 -18.09
C SER A 12 16.21 -14.18 -19.02
N ALA A 13 14.95 -14.52 -19.32
CA ALA A 13 14.56 -15.59 -20.26
C ALA A 13 14.36 -15.06 -21.69
N GLY A 14 14.60 -13.77 -21.95
CA GLY A 14 14.42 -13.15 -23.24
C GLY A 14 12.98 -12.77 -23.57
N ARG A 15 12.05 -12.86 -22.60
CA ARG A 15 10.64 -12.48 -22.80
C ARG A 15 10.50 -10.96 -22.70
N ARG A 16 9.78 -10.39 -23.68
CA ARG A 16 9.42 -8.96 -23.69
C ARG A 16 8.21 -8.69 -22.81
N TRP A 17 8.22 -7.56 -22.11
CA TRP A 17 7.15 -7.06 -21.29
C TRP A 17 6.85 -5.59 -21.61
N PRO A 18 5.57 -5.18 -21.74
CA PRO A 18 5.23 -3.82 -22.05
C PRO A 18 5.55 -2.87 -20.88
N VAL A 19 5.93 -1.64 -21.24
CA VAL A 19 6.14 -0.52 -20.31
C VAL A 19 5.27 0.64 -20.75
N ILE A 20 4.37 1.08 -19.88
CA ILE A 20 3.49 2.23 -20.12
C ILE A 20 3.60 3.16 -18.89
N ASP A 21 3.78 4.45 -19.14
CA ASP A 21 3.96 5.48 -18.10
C ASP A 21 5.08 5.14 -17.10
N GLY A 22 6.14 4.45 -17.57
CA GLY A 22 7.26 4.01 -16.75
C GLY A 22 6.94 2.81 -15.84
N ILE A 23 5.79 2.13 -16.02
CA ILE A 23 5.38 0.95 -15.28
C ILE A 23 5.53 -0.28 -16.18
N ALA A 24 6.41 -1.20 -15.81
CA ALA A 24 6.54 -2.47 -16.51
C ALA A 24 5.39 -3.41 -16.10
N PHE A 25 4.64 -3.93 -17.07
CA PHE A 25 3.64 -4.96 -16.84
C PHE A 25 4.28 -6.33 -17.04
N ALA A 26 4.82 -6.89 -15.97
CA ALA A 26 5.52 -8.19 -15.99
C ALA A 26 4.76 -9.26 -15.19
N ARG A 27 3.43 -9.25 -15.27
CA ARG A 27 2.53 -10.21 -14.65
C ARG A 27 2.53 -11.52 -15.44
N ALA A 28 3.30 -12.50 -14.96
CA ALA A 28 3.52 -13.76 -15.69
C ALA A 28 2.24 -14.59 -15.84
N SER A 29 1.29 -14.50 -14.90
CA SER A 29 -0.03 -15.13 -15.00
C SER A 29 -0.94 -14.51 -16.07
N ARG A 30 -0.55 -13.37 -16.66
CA ARG A 30 -1.26 -12.64 -17.73
C ARG A 30 -0.35 -12.44 -18.95
N SER A 31 0.45 -13.43 -19.31
CA SER A 31 1.41 -13.33 -20.43
C SER A 31 0.74 -13.07 -21.80
N GLU A 32 -0.46 -13.57 -22.02
CA GLU A 32 -1.24 -13.31 -23.24
C GLU A 32 -1.69 -11.83 -23.30
N LEU A 33 -2.16 -11.27 -22.17
CA LEU A 33 -2.50 -9.86 -22.06
C LEU A 33 -1.28 -8.97 -22.30
N ALA A 34 -0.11 -9.35 -21.76
CA ALA A 34 1.14 -8.65 -21.99
C ALA A 34 1.54 -8.68 -23.48
N ALA A 35 1.37 -9.81 -24.15
CA ALA A 35 1.64 -9.95 -25.59
C ALA A 35 0.70 -9.09 -26.44
N GLU A 36 -0.59 -9.04 -26.11
CA GLU A 36 -1.55 -8.18 -26.78
C GLU A 36 -1.22 -6.70 -26.59
N ALA A 37 -0.90 -6.29 -25.35
CA ALA A 37 -0.50 -4.90 -25.09
C ALA A 37 0.77 -4.52 -25.87
N LEU A 38 1.77 -5.41 -25.94
CA LEU A 38 2.98 -5.22 -26.76
C LEU A 38 2.64 -5.08 -28.26
N SER A 39 1.75 -5.92 -28.78
CA SER A 39 1.33 -5.85 -30.18
C SER A 39 0.70 -4.51 -30.52
N ARG A 40 -0.14 -3.97 -29.63
CA ARG A 40 -0.74 -2.63 -29.78
C ARG A 40 0.33 -1.54 -29.72
N LEU A 41 1.26 -1.59 -28.77
CA LEU A 41 2.36 -0.64 -28.66
C LEU A 41 3.28 -0.65 -29.89
N ASP A 42 3.64 -1.83 -30.38
CA ASP A 42 4.47 -2.00 -31.59
C ASP A 42 3.72 -1.47 -32.85
N ALA A 43 2.38 -1.49 -32.86
CA ALA A 43 1.53 -0.90 -33.90
C ALA A 43 1.26 0.62 -33.71
N GLY A 44 1.76 1.24 -32.64
CA GLY A 44 1.54 2.66 -32.31
C GLY A 44 0.23 2.97 -31.58
N ASP A 45 -0.55 1.96 -31.19
CA ASP A 45 -1.80 2.11 -30.42
C ASP A 45 -1.50 2.09 -28.90
N ALA A 46 -0.83 3.13 -28.40
CA ALA A 46 -0.49 3.25 -27.00
C ALA A 46 -1.74 3.43 -26.09
N GLU A 47 -2.77 4.15 -26.59
CA GLU A 47 -4.01 4.32 -25.83
C GLU A 47 -4.76 3.00 -25.68
N GLY A 48 -4.91 2.22 -26.76
CA GLY A 48 -5.57 0.93 -26.72
C GLY A 48 -4.83 -0.08 -25.82
N ALA A 49 -3.48 -0.06 -25.82
CA ALA A 49 -2.68 -0.87 -24.92
C ALA A 49 -2.90 -0.48 -23.44
N LEU A 50 -2.97 0.82 -23.15
CA LEU A 50 -3.21 1.32 -21.79
C LEU A 50 -4.62 0.97 -21.31
N VAL A 51 -5.65 1.16 -22.13
CA VAL A 51 -7.05 0.78 -21.83
C VAL A 51 -7.12 -0.71 -21.49
N LEU A 52 -6.45 -1.56 -22.28
CA LEU A 52 -6.39 -3.01 -22.05
C LEU A 52 -5.82 -3.35 -20.68
N LEU A 53 -4.69 -2.72 -20.26
CA LEU A 53 -4.07 -2.98 -18.97
C LEU A 53 -4.84 -2.36 -17.79
N LEU A 54 -5.53 -1.24 -17.98
CA LEU A 54 -6.37 -0.62 -16.94
C LEU A 54 -7.63 -1.44 -16.65
N ALA A 55 -8.12 -2.21 -17.61
CA ALA A 55 -9.27 -3.09 -17.43
C ALA A 55 -8.94 -4.39 -16.65
N ASP A 56 -7.65 -4.80 -16.60
CA ASP A 56 -7.25 -6.03 -15.91
C ASP A 56 -7.30 -5.86 -14.39
N GLN A 57 -7.75 -6.94 -13.73
CA GLN A 57 -7.87 -7.02 -12.27
C GLN A 57 -7.16 -8.27 -11.73
N ASP A 58 -7.10 -8.41 -10.41
CA ASP A 58 -6.62 -9.62 -9.76
C ASP A 58 -7.70 -10.72 -9.74
N ASP A 59 -7.30 -11.94 -9.37
CA ASP A 59 -8.18 -13.10 -9.33
C ASP A 59 -9.18 -13.05 -8.14
N TRP A 60 -8.99 -12.14 -7.19
CA TRP A 60 -9.90 -11.87 -6.08
C TRP A 60 -10.99 -10.87 -6.43
N TRP A 61 -10.87 -10.16 -7.56
CA TRP A 61 -11.83 -9.17 -7.99
C TRP A 61 -13.22 -9.80 -8.23
N ARG A 62 -14.24 -9.18 -7.67
CA ARG A 62 -15.65 -9.58 -7.81
C ARG A 62 -16.56 -8.43 -8.24
N GLY A 63 -15.96 -7.25 -8.48
CA GLY A 63 -16.68 -6.09 -8.97
C GLY A 63 -16.89 -6.12 -10.49
N PRO A 64 -17.54 -5.09 -11.05
CA PRO A 64 -17.69 -4.94 -12.50
C PRO A 64 -16.35 -4.69 -13.17
N THR A 65 -16.22 -5.06 -14.43
CA THR A 65 -15.13 -4.59 -15.30
C THR A 65 -15.39 -3.14 -15.70
N ALA A 66 -14.35 -2.32 -15.72
CA ALA A 66 -14.48 -0.95 -16.19
C ALA A 66 -14.87 -0.93 -17.68
N ASP A 67 -15.81 -0.06 -18.03
CA ASP A 67 -16.23 0.16 -19.42
C ASP A 67 -15.13 0.86 -20.22
N GLU A 68 -14.91 0.43 -21.47
CA GLU A 68 -13.88 0.98 -22.35
C GLU A 68 -14.07 2.48 -22.56
N ALA A 69 -15.30 2.95 -22.74
CA ALA A 69 -15.59 4.37 -22.93
C ALA A 69 -15.26 5.19 -21.68
N ALA A 70 -15.50 4.64 -20.47
CA ALA A 70 -15.11 5.24 -19.20
C ALA A 70 -13.58 5.31 -19.06
N LEU A 71 -12.86 4.27 -19.46
CA LEU A 71 -11.39 4.26 -19.44
C LEU A 71 -10.81 5.29 -20.43
N ARG A 72 -11.35 5.38 -21.64
CA ARG A 72 -10.94 6.41 -22.60
C ARG A 72 -11.24 7.83 -22.10
N ALA A 73 -12.36 8.05 -21.42
CA ALA A 73 -12.67 9.32 -20.78
C ALA A 73 -11.66 9.63 -19.65
N LEU A 74 -11.31 8.64 -18.81
CA LEU A 74 -10.27 8.76 -17.79
C LEU A 74 -8.94 9.23 -18.39
N LEU A 75 -8.50 8.64 -19.49
CA LEU A 75 -7.24 9.00 -20.15
C LEU A 75 -7.25 10.42 -20.70
N ARG A 76 -8.34 10.79 -21.40
CA ARG A 76 -8.52 12.12 -21.99
C ARG A 76 -8.55 13.22 -20.92
N ASP A 77 -9.29 12.99 -19.83
CA ASP A 77 -9.59 14.00 -18.84
C ASP A 77 -8.67 13.92 -17.60
N ARG A 78 -7.67 13.02 -17.61
CA ARG A 78 -6.76 12.70 -16.50
C ARG A 78 -6.20 13.91 -15.76
N ALA A 79 -5.83 14.96 -16.47
CA ALA A 79 -5.19 16.14 -15.88
C ALA A 79 -6.14 16.93 -14.96
N GLN A 80 -7.44 16.85 -15.19
CA GLN A 80 -8.50 17.56 -14.46
C GLN A 80 -9.13 16.70 -13.34
N LEU A 81 -9.08 15.37 -13.49
CA LEU A 81 -9.73 14.45 -12.56
C LEU A 81 -9.03 14.41 -11.20
N SER A 82 -9.82 14.37 -10.12
CA SER A 82 -9.37 13.98 -8.80
C SER A 82 -9.08 12.48 -8.75
N LEU A 83 -8.37 12.05 -7.70
CA LEU A 83 -8.12 10.64 -7.40
C LEU A 83 -9.42 9.83 -7.33
N ARG A 84 -10.46 10.38 -6.69
CA ARG A 84 -11.75 9.70 -6.53
C ARG A 84 -12.49 9.56 -7.85
N GLU A 85 -12.49 10.58 -8.68
CA GLU A 85 -13.09 10.51 -10.01
C GLU A 85 -12.35 9.52 -10.91
N ALA A 86 -11.03 9.49 -10.86
CA ALA A 86 -10.23 8.49 -11.57
C ALA A 86 -10.60 7.04 -11.15
N MET A 87 -10.73 6.79 -9.85
CA MET A 87 -11.14 5.47 -9.35
C MET A 87 -12.60 5.12 -9.70
N ALA A 88 -13.48 6.12 -9.85
CA ALA A 88 -14.84 5.90 -10.32
C ALA A 88 -14.86 5.43 -11.79
N HIS A 89 -14.03 6.02 -12.67
CA HIS A 89 -13.86 5.55 -14.06
C HIS A 89 -13.30 4.12 -14.13
N LEU A 90 -12.49 3.70 -13.16
CA LEU A 90 -11.98 2.33 -13.03
C LEU A 90 -13.01 1.34 -12.47
N ALA A 91 -14.21 1.80 -12.16
CA ALA A 91 -15.32 1.01 -11.62
C ALA A 91 -14.99 0.28 -10.30
N TRP A 92 -14.12 0.85 -9.46
CA TRP A 92 -13.66 0.18 -8.24
C TRP A 92 -14.69 0.17 -7.10
N GLY A 93 -15.72 1.01 -7.13
CA GLY A 93 -16.79 1.01 -6.12
C GLY A 93 -16.25 1.01 -4.68
N PRO A 94 -16.61 0.01 -3.84
CA PRO A 94 -16.15 -0.05 -2.45
C PRO A 94 -14.63 -0.13 -2.27
N VAL A 95 -13.90 -0.68 -3.25
CA VAL A 95 -12.42 -0.70 -3.25
C VAL A 95 -11.88 0.71 -3.49
N GLY A 96 -12.55 1.51 -4.33
CA GLY A 96 -12.25 2.93 -4.50
C GLY A 96 -12.45 3.72 -3.21
N ASP A 97 -13.53 3.45 -2.46
CA ASP A 97 -13.76 4.07 -1.14
C ASP A 97 -12.67 3.69 -0.13
N TYR A 98 -12.27 2.41 -0.10
CA TYR A 98 -11.15 1.95 0.73
C TYR A 98 -9.87 2.74 0.41
N PHE A 99 -9.46 2.84 -0.84
CA PHE A 99 -8.25 3.56 -1.21
C PHE A 99 -8.38 5.08 -0.97
N ALA A 100 -9.54 5.68 -1.23
CA ALA A 100 -9.77 7.10 -1.02
C ALA A 100 -9.64 7.49 0.46
N HIS A 101 -10.10 6.63 1.38
CA HIS A 101 -10.12 6.92 2.80
C HIS A 101 -8.98 6.27 3.61
N ARG A 102 -8.05 5.57 2.94
CA ARG A 102 -6.94 4.84 3.56
C ARG A 102 -6.10 5.72 4.50
N TRP A 103 -5.90 7.00 4.18
CA TRP A 103 -5.14 7.93 5.04
C TRP A 103 -5.76 8.15 6.41
N SER A 104 -7.07 7.93 6.57
CA SER A 104 -7.77 7.99 7.86
C SER A 104 -7.85 6.65 8.59
N ASP A 105 -7.49 5.57 7.94
CA ASP A 105 -7.63 4.21 8.44
C ASP A 105 -6.67 3.94 9.59
N PRO A 106 -7.12 3.34 10.70
CA PRO A 106 -6.24 2.93 11.80
C PRO A 106 -5.19 1.90 11.38
N THR A 107 -5.47 1.05 10.38
CA THR A 107 -4.48 0.09 9.88
C THR A 107 -3.32 0.78 9.15
N PHE A 108 -3.60 1.89 8.46
CA PHE A 108 -2.56 2.72 7.85
C PHE A 108 -1.66 3.35 8.93
N LEU A 109 -2.26 3.87 10.01
CA LEU A 109 -1.50 4.42 11.13
C LEU A 109 -0.65 3.35 11.82
N ALA A 110 -1.19 2.14 12.02
CA ALA A 110 -0.46 1.01 12.59
C ALA A 110 0.77 0.63 11.75
N GLY A 111 0.64 0.58 10.42
CA GLY A 111 1.76 0.30 9.51
C GLY A 111 2.84 1.39 9.55
N LEU A 112 2.45 2.67 9.61
CA LEU A 112 3.41 3.77 9.81
C LEU A 112 4.11 3.66 11.17
N ALA A 113 3.37 3.34 12.23
CA ALA A 113 3.91 3.13 13.57
C ALA A 113 4.90 1.96 13.62
N LEU A 114 4.61 0.84 12.95
CA LEU A 114 5.52 -0.29 12.83
C LEU A 114 6.84 0.11 12.19
N MET A 115 6.79 0.78 11.04
CA MET A 115 8.00 1.25 10.36
C MET A 115 8.77 2.27 11.19
N GLU A 116 8.09 3.20 11.86
CA GLU A 116 8.73 4.23 12.68
C GLU A 116 9.40 3.64 13.93
N ALA A 117 8.74 2.70 14.61
CA ALA A 117 9.28 2.04 15.81
C ALA A 117 10.63 1.33 15.54
N HIS A 118 10.85 0.91 14.30
CA HIS A 118 12.07 0.23 13.85
C HIS A 118 12.85 1.03 12.79
N TRP A 119 12.67 2.36 12.77
CA TRP A 119 13.25 3.21 11.75
C TRP A 119 14.78 3.25 11.81
N THR A 120 15.42 2.76 10.75
CA THR A 120 16.88 2.73 10.60
C THR A 120 17.42 3.85 9.70
N ALA A 121 16.59 4.86 9.41
CA ALA A 121 16.85 5.90 8.40
C ALA A 121 17.16 5.30 7.01
N PRO A 122 16.25 4.47 6.47
CA PRO A 122 16.47 3.81 5.19
C PRO A 122 16.62 4.84 4.08
N ARG A 123 17.54 4.57 3.14
CA ARG A 123 17.69 5.35 1.91
C ARG A 123 16.85 4.77 0.78
N THR A 124 16.57 3.48 0.84
CA THR A 124 15.82 2.74 -0.17
C THR A 124 14.76 1.87 0.47
N ALA A 125 13.58 1.82 -0.15
CA ALA A 125 12.50 0.95 0.29
C ALA A 125 11.82 0.25 -0.88
N PHE A 126 11.29 -0.95 -0.61
CA PHE A 126 10.45 -1.70 -1.54
C PHE A 126 9.17 -2.13 -0.82
N GLU A 127 8.01 -1.92 -1.45
CA GLU A 127 6.73 -2.40 -0.95
C GLU A 127 6.09 -3.38 -1.94
N LEU A 128 5.81 -4.60 -1.48
CA LEU A 128 5.02 -5.59 -2.21
C LEU A 128 3.53 -5.38 -1.93
N ALA A 129 2.71 -5.49 -2.97
CA ALA A 129 1.27 -5.20 -2.95
C ALA A 129 0.96 -3.77 -2.46
N CYS A 130 1.70 -2.82 -3.02
CA CYS A 130 1.68 -1.42 -2.60
C CYS A 130 0.36 -0.68 -2.91
N GLY A 131 -0.58 -1.32 -3.61
CA GLY A 131 -1.84 -0.70 -4.01
C GLY A 131 -1.62 0.58 -4.82
N ILE A 132 -2.26 1.65 -4.40
CA ILE A 132 -2.07 2.98 -5.01
C ILE A 132 -0.92 3.79 -4.38
N GLY A 133 -0.06 3.17 -3.56
CA GLY A 133 1.21 3.75 -3.10
C GLY A 133 1.12 4.69 -1.90
N GLN A 134 0.15 4.53 -0.98
CA GLN A 134 0.02 5.41 0.18
C GLN A 134 1.24 5.38 1.11
N TYR A 135 1.80 4.19 1.39
CA TYR A 135 3.03 4.06 2.17
C TYR A 135 4.25 4.55 1.37
N LEU A 136 4.29 4.29 0.06
CA LEU A 136 5.36 4.83 -0.80
C LEU A 136 5.41 6.35 -0.72
N ARG A 137 4.23 7.04 -0.77
CA ARG A 137 4.15 8.50 -0.61
C ARG A 137 4.69 8.95 0.75
N ALA A 138 4.31 8.27 1.84
CA ALA A 138 4.80 8.61 3.17
C ALA A 138 6.33 8.49 3.28
N LEU A 139 6.92 7.49 2.64
CA LEU A 139 8.37 7.29 2.58
C LEU A 139 9.08 8.31 1.68
N LEU A 140 8.52 8.63 0.50
CA LEU A 140 9.02 9.69 -0.39
C LEU A 140 9.12 11.04 0.32
N GLN A 141 8.12 11.39 1.14
CA GLN A 141 8.12 12.60 1.95
C GLN A 141 9.24 12.65 3.02
N ARG A 142 9.91 11.53 3.24
CA ARG A 142 11.10 11.40 4.12
C ARG A 142 12.41 11.28 3.35
N GLY A 143 12.38 11.51 2.03
CA GLY A 143 13.56 11.42 1.18
C GLY A 143 14.03 9.99 0.90
N VAL A 144 13.17 8.99 1.13
CA VAL A 144 13.48 7.58 0.81
C VAL A 144 13.20 7.34 -0.66
N ALA A 145 14.16 6.78 -1.39
CA ALA A 145 13.92 6.28 -2.76
C ALA A 145 13.09 4.99 -2.69
N VAL A 146 11.92 4.98 -3.33
CA VAL A 146 10.97 3.88 -3.20
C VAL A 146 10.73 3.13 -4.49
N ALA A 147 10.57 1.82 -4.37
CA ALA A 147 10.02 0.96 -5.41
C ALA A 147 8.77 0.25 -4.86
N GLY A 148 7.78 0.04 -5.71
CA GLY A 148 6.55 -0.64 -5.35
C GLY A 148 6.13 -1.65 -6.41
N ALA A 149 5.51 -2.73 -5.96
CA ALA A 149 4.93 -3.73 -6.83
C ALA A 149 3.49 -4.05 -6.42
N ASP A 150 2.62 -4.23 -7.41
CA ASP A 150 1.26 -4.75 -7.24
C ASP A 150 0.90 -5.66 -8.42
N VAL A 151 -0.08 -6.52 -8.22
CA VAL A 151 -0.57 -7.42 -9.27
C VAL A 151 -1.55 -6.73 -10.22
N VAL A 152 -2.15 -5.60 -9.81
CA VAL A 152 -3.12 -4.84 -10.60
C VAL A 152 -2.45 -3.59 -11.18
N PHE A 153 -2.28 -3.55 -12.50
CA PHE A 153 -1.66 -2.43 -13.20
C PHE A 153 -2.35 -1.10 -12.93
N ALA A 154 -3.69 -1.09 -12.92
CA ALA A 154 -4.48 0.12 -12.69
C ALA A 154 -4.18 0.78 -11.33
N LYS A 155 -3.90 0.00 -10.26
CA LYS A 155 -3.48 0.53 -8.95
C LYS A 155 -2.15 1.29 -9.06
N LEU A 156 -1.18 0.70 -9.75
CA LEU A 156 0.13 1.32 -9.98
C LEU A 156 0.03 2.57 -10.87
N TRP A 157 -0.86 2.53 -11.85
CA TRP A 157 -1.11 3.68 -12.72
C TRP A 157 -1.73 4.84 -11.93
N VAL A 158 -2.68 4.56 -11.03
CA VAL A 158 -3.21 5.55 -10.08
C VAL A 158 -2.10 6.07 -9.15
N ALA A 159 -1.25 5.19 -8.63
CA ALA A 159 -0.10 5.59 -7.82
C ALA A 159 0.81 6.58 -8.57
N ARG A 160 1.15 6.29 -9.82
CA ARG A 160 1.98 7.12 -10.70
C ARG A 160 1.42 8.51 -10.90
N HIS A 161 0.10 8.64 -11.08
CA HIS A 161 -0.51 9.90 -11.52
C HIS A 161 -1.10 10.76 -10.39
N TRP A 162 -1.38 10.20 -9.21
CA TRP A 162 -2.00 10.94 -8.11
C TRP A 162 -1.28 10.84 -6.76
N VAL A 163 -0.61 9.72 -6.45
CA VAL A 163 -0.19 9.44 -5.07
C VAL A 163 1.32 9.47 -4.88
N ALA A 164 2.06 8.75 -5.71
CA ALA A 164 3.51 8.55 -5.57
C ALA A 164 4.21 8.62 -6.94
N PRO A 165 4.20 9.79 -7.62
CA PRO A 165 4.68 9.92 -9.00
C PRO A 165 6.17 9.59 -9.17
N GLU A 166 6.98 9.73 -8.14
CA GLU A 166 8.42 9.47 -8.17
C GLU A 166 8.79 8.01 -7.87
N ALA A 167 7.81 7.17 -7.47
CA ALA A 167 8.06 5.77 -7.15
C ALA A 167 8.45 4.97 -8.41
N GLU A 168 9.41 4.05 -8.28
CA GLU A 168 9.62 3.02 -9.29
C GLU A 168 8.54 1.95 -9.13
N LEU A 169 7.78 1.69 -10.20
CA LEU A 169 6.59 0.83 -10.12
C LEU A 169 6.69 -0.33 -11.10
N ILE A 170 6.31 -1.52 -10.64
CA ILE A 170 6.29 -2.73 -11.45
C ILE A 170 5.04 -3.57 -11.18
N CYS A 171 4.32 -3.93 -12.22
CA CYS A 171 3.20 -4.86 -12.13
C CYS A 171 3.73 -6.29 -12.22
N LEU A 172 3.59 -7.06 -11.15
CA LEU A 172 4.05 -8.44 -11.06
C LEU A 172 3.10 -9.33 -10.25
N ASP A 173 3.16 -10.62 -10.51
CA ASP A 173 2.50 -11.64 -9.72
C ASP A 173 3.51 -12.24 -8.73
N ALA A 174 3.29 -12.02 -7.44
CA ALA A 174 4.19 -12.48 -6.39
C ALA A 174 4.23 -14.02 -6.24
N ALA A 175 3.17 -14.71 -6.67
CA ALA A 175 3.10 -16.16 -6.63
C ALA A 175 3.95 -16.84 -7.71
N VAL A 176 4.30 -16.11 -8.78
CA VAL A 176 5.07 -16.66 -9.92
C VAL A 176 6.54 -16.24 -9.83
N THR A 177 7.42 -17.23 -9.93
CA THR A 177 8.87 -17.00 -9.92
C THR A 177 9.49 -17.37 -11.27
N PRO A 178 10.61 -16.72 -11.65
CA PRO A 178 11.33 -15.64 -10.97
C PRO A 178 10.59 -14.30 -11.06
N TRP A 179 10.71 -13.47 -10.01
CA TRP A 179 10.23 -12.11 -10.09
C TRP A 179 11.05 -11.28 -11.08
N PRO A 180 10.43 -10.33 -11.78
CA PRO A 180 11.12 -9.49 -12.76
C PRO A 180 12.01 -8.39 -12.10
N VAL A 181 12.32 -8.53 -10.83
CA VAL A 181 13.25 -7.70 -10.06
C VAL A 181 14.59 -8.39 -10.01
N ALA A 182 15.69 -7.63 -10.21
CA ALA A 182 17.04 -8.18 -10.17
C ALA A 182 17.31 -8.95 -8.86
N GLU A 183 17.93 -10.11 -8.97
CA GLU A 183 18.11 -11.01 -7.81
C GLU A 183 19.06 -10.44 -6.75
N ASP A 184 20.00 -9.58 -7.16
CA ASP A 184 20.98 -8.91 -6.32
C ASP A 184 20.50 -7.56 -5.76
N ARG A 185 19.32 -7.08 -6.20
CA ARG A 185 18.77 -5.82 -5.71
C ARG A 185 18.40 -5.93 -4.23
N ARG A 186 18.89 -4.97 -3.44
CA ARG A 186 18.68 -4.89 -1.99
C ARG A 186 18.08 -3.54 -1.62
N PHE A 187 17.31 -3.56 -0.51
CA PHE A 187 16.66 -2.38 0.04
C PHE A 187 16.88 -2.32 1.55
N ASP A 188 17.00 -1.13 2.09
CA ASP A 188 17.16 -0.92 3.54
C ASP A 188 15.86 -1.26 4.29
N LEU A 189 14.70 -1.06 3.63
CA LEU A 189 13.37 -1.40 4.13
C LEU A 189 12.60 -2.16 3.06
N VAL A 190 12.09 -3.33 3.44
CA VAL A 190 11.14 -4.10 2.61
C VAL A 190 9.82 -4.18 3.36
N ALA A 191 8.71 -3.92 2.68
CA ALA A 191 7.39 -3.84 3.30
C ALA A 191 6.35 -4.66 2.52
N CYS A 192 5.35 -5.16 3.25
CA CYS A 192 4.09 -5.65 2.70
C CYS A 192 3.00 -5.39 3.74
N HIS A 193 2.15 -4.40 3.50
CA HIS A 193 1.16 -3.95 4.47
C HIS A 193 -0.25 -4.20 3.96
N ASP A 194 -1.10 -4.76 4.83
CA ASP A 194 -2.53 -5.06 4.57
C ASP A 194 -2.76 -5.89 3.30
N ALA A 195 -1.86 -6.83 3.04
CA ALA A 195 -1.89 -7.63 1.82
C ALA A 195 -1.33 -9.05 1.98
N PHE A 196 -0.52 -9.32 3.01
CA PHE A 196 0.17 -10.59 3.14
C PHE A 196 -0.78 -11.82 3.21
N TYR A 197 -1.99 -11.62 3.70
CA TYR A 197 -3.04 -12.66 3.74
C TYR A 197 -3.59 -13.02 2.34
N PHE A 198 -3.40 -12.19 1.33
CA PHE A 198 -3.72 -12.54 -0.07
C PHE A 198 -2.61 -13.32 -0.77
N LEU A 199 -1.40 -13.32 -0.23
CA LEU A 199 -0.22 -13.85 -0.88
C LEU A 199 -0.05 -15.35 -0.60
N GLU A 200 -0.12 -16.16 -1.66
CA GLU A 200 0.17 -17.59 -1.61
C GLU A 200 1.06 -18.01 -2.82
N PRO A 201 2.00 -18.93 -2.61
CA PRO A 201 2.42 -19.55 -1.34
C PRO A 201 3.29 -18.59 -0.48
N LYS A 202 2.97 -18.49 0.82
CA LYS A 202 3.61 -17.50 1.73
C LYS A 202 5.13 -17.66 1.87
N ARG A 203 5.63 -18.89 2.05
CA ARG A 203 7.06 -19.15 2.30
C ARG A 203 7.98 -18.69 1.16
N PRO A 204 7.79 -19.09 -0.10
CA PRO A 204 8.62 -18.60 -1.21
C PRO A 204 8.61 -17.09 -1.39
N ILE A 205 7.44 -16.46 -1.20
CA ILE A 205 7.29 -14.99 -1.27
C ILE A 205 8.10 -14.34 -0.13
N LEU A 206 7.93 -14.83 1.09
CA LEU A 206 8.65 -14.33 2.26
C LEU A 206 10.17 -14.49 2.11
N ASP A 207 10.63 -15.63 1.60
CA ASP A 207 12.06 -15.86 1.33
C ASP A 207 12.61 -14.86 0.31
N ARG A 208 11.79 -14.49 -0.69
CA ARG A 208 12.18 -13.46 -1.65
C ARG A 208 12.27 -12.08 -0.98
N LEU A 209 11.28 -11.70 -0.17
CA LEU A 209 11.29 -10.43 0.56
C LEU A 209 12.49 -10.33 1.52
N ARG A 210 12.81 -11.42 2.24
CA ARG A 210 14.01 -11.49 3.10
C ARG A 210 15.30 -11.29 2.30
N ARG A 211 15.43 -11.93 1.15
CA ARG A 211 16.60 -11.71 0.28
C ARG A 211 16.71 -10.27 -0.18
N MET A 212 15.58 -9.61 -0.47
CA MET A 212 15.57 -8.20 -0.87
C MET A 212 15.96 -7.27 0.28
N ALA A 213 15.62 -7.59 1.53
CA ALA A 213 16.07 -6.85 2.70
C ALA A 213 17.59 -7.01 2.94
N GLY A 214 18.19 -8.10 2.46
CA GLY A 214 19.64 -8.34 2.56
C GLY A 214 20.11 -8.55 3.99
N ALA A 215 21.41 -8.28 4.21
CA ALA A 215 22.10 -8.56 5.48
C ALA A 215 21.94 -7.45 6.54
N THR A 216 21.42 -6.28 6.19
CA THR A 216 21.32 -5.12 7.09
C THR A 216 19.94 -4.48 7.10
N GLY A 217 19.08 -4.82 6.15
CA GLY A 217 17.74 -4.25 6.02
C GLY A 217 16.74 -4.87 6.99
N ILE A 218 15.59 -4.25 7.06
CA ILE A 218 14.43 -4.73 7.82
C ILE A 218 13.29 -5.11 6.87
N LEU A 219 12.51 -6.10 7.30
CA LEU A 219 11.26 -6.52 6.66
C LEU A 219 10.10 -6.21 7.60
N THR A 220 9.13 -5.44 7.13
CA THR A 220 7.88 -5.16 7.87
C THR A 220 6.70 -5.78 7.13
N ILE A 221 5.91 -6.58 7.85
CA ILE A 221 4.64 -7.11 7.38
C ILE A 221 3.57 -6.56 8.32
N GLY A 222 2.70 -5.72 7.79
CA GLY A 222 1.66 -5.06 8.60
C GLY A 222 0.27 -5.61 8.31
N HIS A 223 -0.57 -5.60 9.34
CA HIS A 223 -1.99 -5.93 9.26
C HIS A 223 -2.27 -7.29 8.63
N VAL A 224 -1.77 -8.35 9.25
CA VAL A 224 -2.08 -9.73 8.87
C VAL A 224 -3.29 -10.19 9.67
N HIS A 225 -4.39 -10.48 9.00
CA HIS A 225 -5.63 -10.90 9.66
C HIS A 225 -5.45 -12.15 10.51
N ASN A 226 -5.99 -12.11 11.74
CA ASN A 226 -6.08 -13.27 12.62
C ASN A 226 -7.24 -14.17 12.17
N ARG A 227 -6.95 -15.45 11.89
CA ARG A 227 -7.97 -16.43 11.52
C ARG A 227 -8.97 -16.72 12.66
N GLU A 228 -8.57 -16.50 13.91
CA GLU A 228 -9.41 -16.70 15.09
C GLU A 228 -10.32 -15.50 15.40
N TRP A 229 -10.16 -14.39 14.65
CA TRP A 229 -10.99 -13.19 14.77
C TRP A 229 -11.96 -13.08 13.58
N PRO A 230 -13.25 -12.76 13.83
CA PRO A 230 -14.19 -12.54 12.74
C PRO A 230 -13.75 -11.35 11.87
N ASN A 231 -13.47 -11.59 10.61
CA ASN A 231 -13.16 -10.54 9.65
C ASN A 231 -13.97 -10.72 8.36
N LEU A 232 -14.12 -9.66 7.58
CA LEU A 232 -14.90 -9.63 6.34
C LEU A 232 -14.01 -9.73 5.09
N SER A 233 -12.68 -9.79 5.27
CA SER A 233 -11.73 -9.78 4.15
C SER A 233 -11.58 -11.18 3.57
N ALA A 234 -11.39 -11.23 2.25
CA ALA A 234 -10.96 -12.44 1.56
C ALA A 234 -9.49 -12.73 1.88
N GLY A 235 -9.02 -13.91 1.46
CA GLY A 235 -7.62 -14.32 1.62
C GLY A 235 -7.42 -15.40 2.67
N SER A 236 -6.16 -15.74 2.93
CA SER A 236 -5.72 -16.81 3.84
C SER A 236 -5.15 -16.20 5.12
N ALA A 237 -6.04 -15.87 6.06
CA ALA A 237 -5.65 -15.43 7.40
C ALA A 237 -4.86 -16.52 8.13
N VAL A 238 -4.02 -16.12 9.09
CA VAL A 238 -3.17 -17.02 9.88
C VAL A 238 -3.48 -16.89 11.36
N THR A 239 -3.10 -17.89 12.19
CA THR A 239 -3.08 -17.73 13.65
C THR A 239 -1.81 -17.02 14.10
N ALA A 240 -1.77 -16.59 15.35
CA ALA A 240 -0.57 -16.00 15.94
C ALA A 240 0.62 -16.97 15.93
N GLU A 241 0.36 -18.26 16.20
CA GLU A 241 1.36 -19.32 16.17
C GLU A 241 1.90 -19.59 14.77
N GLU A 242 1.02 -19.62 13.76
CA GLU A 242 1.42 -19.77 12.34
C GLU A 242 2.26 -18.58 11.86
N LEU A 243 1.89 -17.35 12.26
CA LEU A 243 2.69 -16.17 11.95
C LEU A 243 4.07 -16.26 12.58
N SER A 244 4.14 -16.62 13.88
CA SER A 244 5.42 -16.79 14.57
C SER A 244 6.29 -17.89 13.97
N ALA A 245 5.68 -18.97 13.45
CA ALA A 245 6.41 -20.02 12.74
C ALA A 245 6.94 -19.58 11.37
N LEU A 246 6.30 -18.58 10.74
CA LEU A 246 6.80 -17.93 9.51
C LEU A 246 7.95 -16.96 9.84
N PHE A 247 7.97 -16.37 11.04
CA PHE A 247 8.92 -15.36 11.48
C PHE A 247 9.58 -15.75 12.83
N PRO A 248 10.39 -16.81 12.87
CA PRO A 248 10.98 -17.30 14.14
C PRO A 248 11.85 -16.26 14.85
N ASP A 249 12.49 -15.35 14.09
CA ASP A 249 13.31 -14.26 14.61
C ASP A 249 12.58 -12.90 14.55
N GLY A 250 11.27 -12.91 14.30
CA GLY A 250 10.45 -11.71 14.16
C GLY A 250 9.95 -11.18 15.50
N ILE A 251 9.82 -9.87 15.59
CA ILE A 251 9.15 -9.18 16.69
C ILE A 251 7.70 -8.94 16.26
N VAL A 252 6.75 -9.54 16.97
CA VAL A 252 5.32 -9.51 16.61
C VAL A 252 4.57 -8.55 17.52
N TYR A 253 3.59 -7.86 16.94
CA TYR A 253 2.75 -6.84 17.58
C TYR A 253 1.28 -7.09 17.32
N ASP A 254 0.42 -6.71 18.28
CA ASP A 254 -0.98 -6.42 18.06
C ASP A 254 -1.12 -5.10 17.27
N ASP A 255 -1.84 -5.12 16.17
CA ASP A 255 -2.10 -3.93 15.34
C ASP A 255 -2.77 -2.80 16.15
N GLY A 256 -3.66 -3.16 17.07
CA GLY A 256 -4.29 -2.22 17.99
C GLY A 256 -3.28 -1.56 18.94
N ASP A 257 -2.23 -2.28 19.38
CA ASP A 257 -1.18 -1.67 20.20
C ASP A 257 -0.28 -0.72 19.41
N LEU A 258 -0.01 -1.02 18.13
CA LEU A 258 0.72 -0.09 17.23
C LEU A 258 -0.04 1.23 17.06
N THR A 259 -1.34 1.18 16.82
CA THR A 259 -2.18 2.37 16.73
C THR A 259 -2.17 3.18 18.02
N ARG A 260 -2.35 2.50 19.17
CA ARG A 260 -2.28 3.16 20.50
C ARG A 260 -0.90 3.75 20.78
N ALA A 261 0.18 3.04 20.42
CA ALA A 261 1.55 3.51 20.58
C ALA A 261 1.81 4.82 19.82
N ALA A 262 1.26 4.95 18.60
CA ALA A 262 1.33 6.19 17.85
C ALA A 262 0.60 7.35 18.55
N LEU A 263 -0.65 7.12 19.01
CA LEU A 263 -1.45 8.15 19.70
C LEU A 263 -0.83 8.56 21.03
N GLU A 264 -0.26 7.61 21.77
CA GLU A 264 0.34 7.80 23.10
C GLU A 264 1.82 8.20 23.03
N ARG A 265 2.40 8.25 21.83
CA ARG A 265 3.82 8.58 21.59
C ARG A 265 4.79 7.71 22.40
N ARG A 266 4.52 6.42 22.46
CA ARG A 266 5.34 5.40 23.15
C ARG A 266 5.87 4.33 22.20
N ALA A 267 6.76 3.50 22.71
CA ALA A 267 7.14 2.27 22.00
C ALA A 267 5.97 1.27 21.99
N PRO A 268 5.70 0.59 20.86
CA PRO A 268 4.77 -0.52 20.83
C PRO A 268 5.32 -1.72 21.64
N ARG A 269 4.41 -2.53 22.15
CA ARG A 269 4.75 -3.70 22.98
C ARG A 269 4.74 -4.95 22.13
N ALA A 270 5.90 -5.58 22.01
CA ALA A 270 5.98 -6.91 21.44
C ALA A 270 5.17 -7.90 22.27
N ALA A 271 4.53 -8.87 21.63
CA ALA A 271 3.68 -9.84 22.28
C ALA A 271 3.99 -11.26 21.81
N ALA A 272 3.93 -12.21 22.75
CA ALA A 272 4.01 -13.63 22.44
C ALA A 272 2.69 -14.12 21.79
N PRO A 273 2.71 -15.23 21.03
CA PRO A 273 1.53 -15.73 20.33
C PRO A 273 0.29 -15.89 21.21
N GLU A 274 0.49 -16.37 22.43
CA GLU A 274 -0.62 -16.62 23.38
C GLU A 274 -1.36 -15.32 23.75
N ALA A 275 -0.65 -14.21 23.83
CA ALA A 275 -1.23 -12.89 24.14
C ALA A 275 -1.94 -12.28 22.93
N LEU A 276 -1.66 -12.78 21.72
CA LEU A 276 -2.20 -12.26 20.47
C LEU A 276 -3.46 -12.98 19.99
N ARG A 277 -3.89 -14.08 20.61
CA ARG A 277 -5.07 -14.85 20.16
C ARG A 277 -6.33 -14.03 20.05
N GLY A 278 -6.51 -13.03 20.91
CA GLY A 278 -7.65 -12.10 20.88
C GLY A 278 -7.45 -10.84 20.02
N ALA A 279 -6.30 -10.68 19.35
CA ALA A 279 -6.07 -9.57 18.46
C ALA A 279 -6.80 -9.75 17.12
N GLU A 280 -7.25 -8.67 16.51
CA GLU A 280 -7.89 -8.68 15.20
C GLU A 280 -6.89 -8.97 14.08
N ALA A 281 -5.73 -8.37 14.18
CA ALA A 281 -4.65 -8.50 13.20
C ALA A 281 -3.29 -8.37 13.88
N PHE A 282 -2.27 -8.85 13.19
CA PHE A 282 -0.89 -8.86 13.64
C PHE A 282 0.00 -8.05 12.70
N SER A 283 1.05 -7.48 13.28
CA SER A 283 2.15 -6.91 12.51
C SER A 283 3.47 -7.49 12.99
N VAL A 284 4.44 -7.63 12.09
CA VAL A 284 5.75 -8.20 12.41
C VAL A 284 6.86 -7.42 11.74
N VAL A 285 7.97 -7.26 12.46
CA VAL A 285 9.24 -6.82 11.91
C VAL A 285 10.26 -7.93 12.04
N ALA A 286 11.06 -8.14 11.01
CA ALA A 286 12.12 -9.14 10.97
C ALA A 286 13.33 -8.62 10.19
N GLY A 287 14.40 -9.38 10.21
CA GLY A 287 15.64 -9.08 9.49
C GLY A 287 16.74 -8.58 10.42
N PRO A 288 18.02 -8.65 9.95
CA PRO A 288 19.17 -8.33 10.79
C PRO A 288 19.23 -6.89 11.30
N GLY A 289 18.57 -5.95 10.60
CA GLY A 289 18.43 -4.55 11.03
C GLY A 289 17.33 -4.31 12.07
N ALA A 290 16.51 -5.33 12.40
CA ALA A 290 15.43 -5.19 13.35
C ALA A 290 15.97 -5.16 14.79
N GLY A 291 16.00 -3.96 15.38
CA GLY A 291 16.35 -3.75 16.79
C GLY A 291 15.11 -3.61 17.68
N PRO A 292 15.29 -3.36 19.00
CA PRO A 292 14.19 -3.05 19.90
C PRO A 292 13.33 -1.88 19.39
N ALA A 293 12.02 -1.96 19.62
CA ALA A 293 11.11 -0.89 19.26
C ALA A 293 11.43 0.40 20.02
N ARG A 294 11.41 1.52 19.29
CA ARG A 294 11.55 2.88 19.83
C ARG A 294 10.18 3.54 19.95
N ALA A 295 10.10 4.62 20.72
CA ALA A 295 8.88 5.41 20.81
C ALA A 295 8.48 5.93 19.43
N VAL A 296 7.20 5.77 19.09
CA VAL A 296 6.59 6.35 17.90
C VAL A 296 6.27 7.80 18.20
N THR A 297 6.98 8.72 17.57
CA THR A 297 6.84 10.18 17.81
C THR A 297 5.94 10.85 16.80
N GLY A 298 5.61 10.13 15.73
CA GLY A 298 4.87 10.62 14.58
C GLY A 298 5.77 11.00 13.40
N ALA A 299 7.05 10.64 13.44
CA ALA A 299 8.00 10.99 12.37
C ALA A 299 7.57 10.49 10.99
N LEU A 300 6.80 9.38 10.90
CA LEU A 300 6.20 8.93 9.64
C LEU A 300 4.72 9.32 9.50
N ALA A 301 3.99 9.37 10.61
CA ALA A 301 2.55 9.59 10.62
C ALA A 301 2.16 11.05 10.46
N LEU A 302 2.96 12.00 10.97
CA LEU A 302 2.74 13.42 10.79
C LEU A 302 3.26 13.88 9.43
N PRO A 303 2.54 14.74 8.73
CA PRO A 303 3.01 15.32 7.48
C PRO A 303 4.23 16.23 7.70
N PRO A 304 5.03 16.49 6.65
CA PRO A 304 6.11 17.49 6.71
C PRO A 304 5.60 18.84 7.18
N GLU A 305 6.41 19.57 7.93
CA GLU A 305 6.06 20.93 8.39
C GLU A 305 5.75 21.82 7.17
N GLY A 306 4.70 22.62 7.28
CA GLY A 306 4.24 23.48 6.20
C GLY A 306 3.34 22.80 5.17
N ALA A 307 3.17 21.48 5.21
CA ALA A 307 2.29 20.77 4.28
C ALA A 307 0.82 21.19 4.44
N PRO A 308 0.05 21.32 3.33
CA PRO A 308 -1.35 21.64 3.42
C PRO A 308 -2.15 20.47 3.99
N LEU A 309 -2.97 20.72 4.98
CA LEU A 309 -3.85 19.75 5.61
C LEU A 309 -5.31 20.02 5.24
N ARG A 310 -6.07 18.94 5.07
CA ARG A 310 -7.52 18.97 4.90
C ARG A 310 -8.18 18.17 6.01
N ARG A 311 -9.38 18.63 6.45
CA ARG A 311 -10.22 17.81 7.32
C ARG A 311 -10.45 16.46 6.70
N ASN A 312 -10.40 15.41 7.51
CA ASN A 312 -10.68 14.04 7.08
C ASN A 312 -11.99 13.99 6.27
N PRO A 313 -11.95 13.50 5.05
CA PRO A 313 -13.11 13.51 4.14
C PRO A 313 -14.29 12.64 4.59
N LEU A 314 -14.12 11.82 5.62
CA LEU A 314 -15.23 11.13 6.27
C LEU A 314 -16.16 12.10 7.02
N TYR A 315 -15.70 13.33 7.36
CA TYR A 315 -16.58 14.32 7.95
C TYR A 315 -17.40 15.05 6.88
N ARG A 316 -18.72 14.94 6.99
CA ARG A 316 -19.69 15.74 6.23
C ARG A 316 -20.45 16.61 7.22
N SER A 317 -20.49 17.92 6.98
CA SER A 317 -21.10 18.88 7.90
C SER A 317 -20.60 18.76 9.36
N GLY A 318 -19.34 18.34 9.53
CA GLY A 318 -18.70 18.19 10.85
C GLY A 318 -18.96 16.87 11.57
N GLU A 319 -19.73 15.96 11.03
CA GLU A 319 -19.99 14.62 11.58
C GLU A 319 -19.50 13.53 10.64
N ILE A 320 -19.14 12.34 11.19
CA ILE A 320 -18.67 11.20 10.38
C ILE A 320 -19.83 10.70 9.52
N ALA A 321 -19.57 10.61 8.20
CA ALA A 321 -20.41 9.93 7.22
C ALA A 321 -19.62 8.81 6.57
N TRP A 322 -19.85 7.60 7.02
CA TRP A 322 -19.19 6.41 6.49
C TRP A 322 -19.56 6.17 5.02
N PRO A 323 -18.62 5.76 4.15
CA PRO A 323 -18.91 5.45 2.75
C PRO A 323 -19.90 4.30 2.58
N SER A 324 -19.88 3.33 3.50
CA SER A 324 -20.79 2.20 3.55
C SER A 324 -20.91 1.63 4.96
N GLU A 325 -21.96 0.84 5.22
CA GLU A 325 -22.12 0.09 6.48
C GLU A 325 -20.96 -0.90 6.70
N ARG A 326 -20.45 -1.51 5.62
CA ARG A 326 -19.30 -2.40 5.69
C ARG A 326 -18.08 -1.64 6.20
N TYR A 327 -17.80 -0.46 5.63
CA TYR A 327 -16.66 0.38 6.03
C TYR A 327 -16.79 0.83 7.50
N ALA A 328 -18.02 1.24 7.91
CA ALA A 328 -18.29 1.63 9.30
C ALA A 328 -18.03 0.48 10.28
N ARG A 329 -18.42 -0.74 9.93
CA ARG A 329 -18.24 -1.93 10.76
C ARG A 329 -16.78 -2.36 10.88
N GLU A 330 -16.04 -2.23 9.80
CA GLU A 330 -14.63 -2.64 9.71
C GLU A 330 -13.70 -1.62 10.40
N TYR A 331 -13.90 -0.33 10.17
CA TYR A 331 -12.97 0.72 10.64
C TYR A 331 -13.51 1.57 11.79
N GLY A 332 -14.82 1.68 11.93
CA GLY A 332 -15.45 2.53 12.94
C GLY A 332 -15.04 2.24 14.38
N PRO A 333 -15.02 0.98 14.84
CA PRO A 333 -14.63 0.63 16.22
C PRO A 333 -13.19 1.02 16.57
N ARG A 334 -12.31 1.16 15.57
CA ARG A 334 -10.89 1.51 15.75
C ARG A 334 -10.55 2.93 15.30
N ALA A 335 -11.55 3.72 14.87
CA ALA A 335 -11.33 5.09 14.44
C ALA A 335 -10.61 5.91 15.52
N THR A 336 -9.56 6.61 15.15
CA THR A 336 -8.73 7.40 16.07
C THR A 336 -9.21 8.83 16.21
N TYR A 337 -10.18 9.24 15.41
CA TYR A 337 -10.78 10.56 15.35
C TYR A 337 -12.20 10.55 15.96
N PRO A 338 -12.66 11.66 16.57
CA PRO A 338 -13.96 11.73 17.23
C PRO A 338 -15.12 11.73 16.23
N ALA A 339 -16.34 11.40 16.70
CA ALA A 339 -17.54 11.40 15.86
C ALA A 339 -17.87 12.78 15.28
N ARG A 340 -17.51 13.86 16.01
CA ARG A 340 -17.59 15.24 15.55
C ARG A 340 -16.21 15.84 15.37
N ALA A 341 -15.98 16.52 14.24
CA ALA A 341 -14.72 17.20 13.97
C ALA A 341 -14.47 18.32 14.99
N THR A 342 -13.26 18.32 15.55
CA THR A 342 -12.78 19.41 16.44
C THR A 342 -11.80 20.32 15.72
N CYS A 343 -11.42 19.99 14.50
CA CYS A 343 -10.42 20.69 13.68
C CYS A 343 -11.07 21.60 12.62
N PRO A 344 -10.35 22.58 12.08
CA PRO A 344 -10.78 23.39 10.94
C PRO A 344 -10.86 22.55 9.65
N GLU A 345 -11.50 23.08 8.60
CA GLU A 345 -11.58 22.39 7.30
C GLU A 345 -10.23 22.31 6.56
N ARG A 346 -9.40 23.32 6.76
CA ARG A 346 -8.06 23.43 6.20
C ARG A 346 -7.11 23.96 7.24
N ALA A 347 -5.88 23.49 7.22
CA ALA A 347 -4.80 23.92 8.08
C ALA A 347 -3.45 23.73 7.40
N VAL A 348 -2.40 24.10 8.09
CA VAL A 348 -1.01 23.83 7.68
C VAL A 348 -0.38 22.96 8.77
N ALA A 349 0.39 21.98 8.36
CA ALA A 349 1.10 21.07 9.26
C ALA A 349 2.12 21.83 10.13
N GLY A 350 2.09 21.57 11.42
CA GLY A 350 2.97 22.16 12.40
C GLY A 350 2.59 21.74 13.82
N ALA A 351 3.29 22.24 14.83
CA ALA A 351 3.08 21.85 16.22
C ALA A 351 1.62 22.03 16.70
N ALA A 352 0.95 23.11 16.28
CA ALA A 352 -0.44 23.40 16.67
C ALA A 352 -1.48 22.44 16.08
N THR A 353 -1.15 21.74 14.99
CA THR A 353 -2.05 20.82 14.28
C THR A 353 -1.66 19.35 14.43
N ALA A 354 -0.54 19.08 15.10
CA ALA A 354 0.04 17.75 15.23
C ALA A 354 -0.91 16.72 15.86
N ASP A 355 -1.67 17.12 16.88
CA ASP A 355 -2.61 16.20 17.54
C ASP A 355 -3.81 15.85 16.66
N TRP A 356 -4.34 16.79 15.89
CA TRP A 356 -5.39 16.52 14.92
C TRP A 356 -4.87 15.62 13.76
N ALA A 357 -3.65 15.89 13.31
CA ALA A 357 -3.02 15.06 12.26
C ALA A 357 -2.73 13.64 12.77
N MET A 358 -2.24 13.49 14.00
CA MET A 358 -2.02 12.18 14.62
C MET A 358 -3.32 11.39 14.79
N ARG A 359 -4.39 12.03 15.25
CA ARG A 359 -5.73 11.43 15.35
C ARG A 359 -6.46 11.28 14.03
N ARG A 360 -5.84 11.67 12.91
CA ARG A 360 -6.45 11.58 11.57
C ARG A 360 -7.70 12.43 11.37
N GLU A 361 -7.89 13.48 12.17
CA GLU A 361 -8.90 14.53 11.93
C GLU A 361 -8.47 15.49 10.80
N LEU A 362 -7.16 15.76 10.70
CA LEU A 362 -6.53 16.45 9.57
C LEU A 362 -5.61 15.50 8.84
N LEU A 363 -5.66 15.55 7.53
CA LEU A 363 -4.90 14.65 6.65
C LEU A 363 -4.10 15.44 5.61
N ASP A 364 -2.87 14.97 5.34
CA ASP A 364 -2.11 15.33 4.17
C ASP A 364 -2.51 14.39 3.01
N LEU A 365 -3.43 14.85 2.21
CA LEU A 365 -3.94 14.11 1.04
C LEU A 365 -3.19 14.52 -0.23
N PRO A 366 -3.17 13.67 -1.27
CA PRO A 366 -2.71 14.09 -2.58
C PRO A 366 -3.38 15.38 -3.04
N GLU A 367 -2.69 16.20 -3.82
CA GLU A 367 -3.18 17.50 -4.26
C GLU A 367 -4.55 17.39 -4.94
N ARG A 368 -4.71 16.41 -5.80
CA ARG A 368 -5.94 16.11 -6.55
C ARG A 368 -6.72 14.94 -5.94
N TRP A 369 -6.87 14.93 -4.61
CA TRP A 369 -7.64 13.88 -3.90
C TRP A 369 -9.13 13.90 -4.17
#